data_42c30c1d035951cf1271bc577b1a2332
#
_entry.id   42c30c1d035951cf1271bc577b1a2332
#
_cell.length_a   1.000
_cell.length_b   1.000
_cell.length_c   1.000
_cell.angle_alpha   90.00
_cell.angle_beta   90.00
_cell.angle_gamma   90.00
#
_symmetry.space_group_name_H-M   'P 1'
#
loop_
_entity.id
_entity.type
_entity.pdbx_description
1 polymer ?
#
loop_
_entity_poly.entity_id
_entity_poly.type
_entity_poly.pdbx_seq_one_letter_code
_entity_poly.pdbx_strand_id
1 'polypeptide(L)'
;MTSVTYRDAGVDIEAGDALVEAIKPLAKATTRAGVMGGLGGFGALFDLKAAGFTDPVLVSTTDGVGTKLKIAIETGIHDHVGIDLVAMCVNDLVVQGAAPLFFLDYFATGALDVDAAKRVIAGIAEGCKLADCALVGGETAEMPGMYAHGDYDLAGFSVGAAERNALLPVNVAPGDAILALPSSGVHSNGFSLVRRIFADAGLSWDSEILGGKRAAEVLMTPTRIYVRPMLALHKAGLLKGAAHITGGGLPGNLPRALPEGCGATLTGPWAMPEIFPFMARTADVAPEEMLRVFNCGVGMTLIVTDAEAAMAALRAAGEAPFLLGHVTDKPGVVIEGTEKLFA
;
A
#
# COMPACT_ATOMS: atom_id res chain seq x y z
N MET A 1 -8.05 -9.14 50.67
CA MET A 1 -8.39 -9.22 49.29
C MET A 1 -7.64 -8.09 48.59
N THR A 2 -6.71 -8.39 47.73
CA THR A 2 -6.08 -7.38 46.85
C THR A 2 -7.16 -6.80 45.92
N SER A 3 -7.25 -5.48 45.77
CA SER A 3 -8.21 -4.87 44.86
C SER A 3 -7.87 -5.31 43.43
N VAL A 4 -8.88 -5.66 42.64
CA VAL A 4 -8.74 -5.97 41.20
C VAL A 4 -8.33 -4.71 40.47
N THR A 5 -7.31 -4.80 39.63
CA THR A 5 -6.78 -3.69 38.83
C THR A 5 -7.13 -3.87 37.33
N TYR A 6 -6.97 -2.81 36.51
CA TYR A 6 -7.17 -2.88 35.08
C TYR A 6 -6.10 -3.78 34.40
N ARG A 7 -4.88 -3.82 34.96
CA ARG A 7 -3.81 -4.76 34.55
C ARG A 7 -4.22 -6.23 34.80
N ASP A 8 -4.94 -6.54 35.91
CA ASP A 8 -5.47 -7.89 36.16
C ASP A 8 -6.56 -8.27 35.13
N ALA A 9 -7.18 -7.27 34.47
CA ALA A 9 -8.13 -7.48 33.39
C ALA A 9 -7.47 -7.54 31.99
N GLY A 10 -6.14 -7.44 31.92
CA GLY A 10 -5.35 -7.60 30.71
C GLY A 10 -5.03 -6.30 29.96
N VAL A 11 -5.22 -5.12 30.58
CA VAL A 11 -4.89 -3.81 29.98
C VAL A 11 -3.85 -3.08 30.84
N ASP A 12 -2.71 -2.73 30.23
CA ASP A 12 -1.58 -2.08 30.89
C ASP A 12 -1.43 -0.61 30.45
N ILE A 13 -2.01 0.31 31.24
CA ILE A 13 -1.95 1.77 30.96
C ILE A 13 -0.50 2.27 30.89
N GLU A 14 0.39 1.77 31.76
CA GLU A 14 1.79 2.21 31.79
C GLU A 14 2.55 1.79 30.53
N ALA A 15 2.25 0.60 29.98
CA ALA A 15 2.78 0.16 28.70
C ALA A 15 2.28 1.05 27.55
N GLY A 16 1.01 1.45 27.56
CA GLY A 16 0.45 2.41 26.61
C GLY A 16 1.16 3.75 26.66
N ASP A 17 1.32 4.33 27.85
CA ASP A 17 2.03 5.60 28.04
C ASP A 17 3.50 5.50 27.57
N ALA A 18 4.18 4.41 27.87
CA ALA A 18 5.56 4.17 27.43
C ALA A 18 5.66 4.10 25.90
N LEU A 19 4.71 3.45 25.23
CA LEU A 19 4.65 3.43 23.77
C LEU A 19 4.46 4.83 23.21
N VAL A 20 3.52 5.63 23.75
CA VAL A 20 3.28 7.01 23.29
C VAL A 20 4.55 7.85 23.38
N GLU A 21 5.29 7.79 24.51
CA GLU A 21 6.55 8.50 24.63
C GLU A 21 7.61 8.02 23.61
N ALA A 22 7.68 6.73 23.36
CA ALA A 22 8.63 6.14 22.42
C ALA A 22 8.37 6.53 20.96
N ILE A 23 7.11 6.79 20.58
CA ILE A 23 6.72 7.12 19.18
C ILE A 23 6.69 8.62 18.89
N LYS A 24 6.64 9.50 19.90
CA LYS A 24 6.66 10.97 19.68
C LYS A 24 7.79 11.45 18.75
N PRO A 25 9.05 11.00 18.90
CA PRO A 25 10.12 11.39 17.99
C PRO A 25 9.91 10.90 16.55
N LEU A 26 9.30 9.71 16.38
CA LEU A 26 9.01 9.13 15.07
C LEU A 26 7.97 9.96 14.33
N ALA A 27 6.86 10.27 14.99
CA ALA A 27 5.82 11.14 14.43
C ALA A 27 6.36 12.55 14.12
N LYS A 28 7.13 13.15 15.03
CA LYS A 28 7.77 14.46 14.82
C LYS A 28 8.67 14.48 13.58
N ALA A 29 9.35 13.39 13.28
CA ALA A 29 10.24 13.29 12.11
C ALA A 29 9.50 13.27 10.77
N THR A 30 8.17 13.13 10.78
CA THR A 30 7.30 13.19 9.58
C THR A 30 6.63 14.56 9.38
N THR A 31 6.87 15.51 10.28
CA THR A 31 6.21 16.83 10.25
C THR A 31 6.47 17.56 8.94
N ARG A 32 5.41 18.17 8.38
CA ARG A 32 5.45 18.97 7.16
C ARG A 32 4.64 20.26 7.30
N ALA A 33 4.70 21.13 6.27
CA ALA A 33 3.88 22.33 6.21
C ALA A 33 2.38 21.98 6.31
N GLY A 34 1.67 22.75 7.12
CA GLY A 34 0.25 22.54 7.41
C GLY A 34 -0.03 21.84 8.74
N VAL A 35 0.90 21.05 9.29
CA VAL A 35 0.71 20.41 10.60
C VAL A 35 0.68 21.47 11.71
N MET A 36 -0.36 21.42 12.54
CA MET A 36 -0.55 22.33 13.69
C MET A 36 -0.58 21.48 14.97
N GLY A 37 0.49 21.55 15.77
CA GLY A 37 0.60 20.79 17.03
C GLY A 37 1.40 19.50 16.90
N GLY A 38 1.16 18.57 17.81
CA GLY A 38 1.84 17.26 17.90
C GLY A 38 0.95 16.21 18.54
N LEU A 39 1.49 15.01 18.82
CA LEU A 39 0.76 13.92 19.48
C LEU A 39 0.35 14.31 20.91
N GLY A 40 -0.81 13.82 21.37
CA GLY A 40 -1.32 13.96 22.74
C GLY A 40 -2.55 14.86 22.89
N GLY A 41 -3.06 15.46 21.79
CA GLY A 41 -4.38 16.12 21.77
C GLY A 41 -5.51 15.14 21.42
N PHE A 42 -6.76 15.59 21.57
CA PHE A 42 -7.94 14.80 21.15
C PHE A 42 -8.04 14.63 19.64
N GLY A 43 -7.35 15.45 18.86
CA GLY A 43 -7.33 15.38 17.40
C GLY A 43 -6.16 16.17 16.83
N ALA A 44 -5.84 15.87 15.58
CA ALA A 44 -4.82 16.59 14.84
C ALA A 44 -5.42 17.74 14.04
N LEU A 45 -4.71 18.86 13.99
CA LEU A 45 -5.08 20.03 13.20
C LEU A 45 -4.16 20.16 11.99
N PHE A 46 -4.71 20.49 10.83
CA PHE A 46 -3.96 20.66 9.60
C PHE A 46 -4.46 21.89 8.82
N ASP A 47 -3.55 22.81 8.50
CA ASP A 47 -3.84 24.04 7.75
C ASP A 47 -3.53 23.82 6.26
N LEU A 48 -4.59 23.67 5.45
CA LEU A 48 -4.48 23.48 4.00
C LEU A 48 -3.85 24.69 3.30
N LYS A 49 -4.10 25.91 3.78
CA LYS A 49 -3.52 27.13 3.21
C LYS A 49 -2.01 27.19 3.46
N ALA A 50 -1.57 26.85 4.67
CA ALA A 50 -0.14 26.75 4.99
C ALA A 50 0.55 25.62 4.19
N ALA A 51 -0.19 24.60 3.78
CA ALA A 51 0.28 23.53 2.89
C ALA A 51 0.29 23.93 1.40
N GLY A 52 -0.15 25.15 1.04
CA GLY A 52 -0.06 25.71 -0.31
C GLY A 52 -1.30 25.52 -1.18
N PHE A 53 -2.43 25.06 -0.63
CA PHE A 53 -3.68 24.88 -1.38
C PHE A 53 -4.50 26.15 -1.45
N THR A 54 -5.20 26.35 -2.58
CA THR A 54 -6.06 27.52 -2.86
C THR A 54 -7.55 27.14 -2.90
N ASP A 55 -7.93 26.12 -3.68
CA ASP A 55 -9.30 25.58 -3.78
C ASP A 55 -9.25 24.05 -3.67
N PRO A 56 -8.85 23.49 -2.49
CA PRO A 56 -8.63 22.07 -2.35
C PRO A 56 -9.93 21.28 -2.26
N VAL A 57 -9.89 20.08 -2.85
CA VAL A 57 -10.83 18.98 -2.54
C VAL A 57 -10.08 17.97 -1.68
N LEU A 58 -10.66 17.61 -0.55
CA LEU A 58 -10.10 16.56 0.32
C LEU A 58 -10.42 15.19 -0.26
N VAL A 59 -9.43 14.31 -0.22
CA VAL A 59 -9.55 12.89 -0.53
C VAL A 59 -9.14 12.11 0.71
N SER A 60 -9.92 11.12 1.08
CA SER A 60 -9.62 10.27 2.24
C SER A 60 -9.65 8.80 1.85
N THR A 61 -8.77 8.02 2.43
CA THR A 61 -8.68 6.58 2.24
C THR A 61 -8.48 5.88 3.57
N THR A 62 -8.95 4.64 3.65
CA THR A 62 -8.69 3.75 4.77
C THR A 62 -8.37 2.37 4.25
N ASP A 63 -7.39 1.71 4.83
CA ASP A 63 -7.01 0.35 4.49
C ASP A 63 -6.30 -0.34 5.66
N GLY A 64 -6.07 -1.64 5.54
CA GLY A 64 -5.29 -2.46 6.47
C GLY A 64 -4.12 -3.13 5.76
N VAL A 65 -3.40 -3.98 6.50
CA VAL A 65 -2.33 -4.82 5.93
C VAL A 65 -2.85 -6.21 5.55
N GLY A 66 -3.92 -6.64 6.20
CA GLY A 66 -4.51 -7.95 5.98
C GLY A 66 -3.67 -9.11 6.51
N THR A 67 -3.86 -10.30 5.94
CA THR A 67 -3.28 -11.53 6.49
C THR A 67 -1.76 -11.69 6.29
N LYS A 68 -1.09 -10.72 5.67
CA LYS A 68 0.38 -10.56 5.73
C LYS A 68 0.86 -10.43 7.18
N LEU A 69 0.04 -9.80 8.04
CA LEU A 69 0.32 -9.68 9.48
C LEU A 69 0.54 -11.04 10.16
N LYS A 70 -0.12 -12.11 9.73
CA LYS A 70 0.12 -13.44 10.31
C LYS A 70 1.55 -13.92 10.08
N ILE A 71 2.14 -13.61 8.91
CA ILE A 71 3.55 -13.93 8.66
C ILE A 71 4.45 -13.06 9.53
N ALA A 72 4.14 -11.75 9.66
CA ALA A 72 4.90 -10.86 10.55
C ALA A 72 4.92 -11.35 12.00
N ILE A 73 3.76 -11.77 12.52
CA ILE A 73 3.59 -12.28 13.87
C ILE A 73 4.37 -13.59 14.06
N GLU A 74 4.23 -14.55 13.14
CA GLU A 74 4.86 -15.86 13.21
C GLU A 74 6.38 -15.81 13.06
N THR A 75 6.91 -14.80 12.35
CA THR A 75 8.35 -14.64 12.06
C THR A 75 9.05 -13.57 12.90
N GLY A 76 8.28 -12.73 13.61
CA GLY A 76 8.82 -11.57 14.33
C GLY A 76 9.32 -10.44 13.43
N ILE A 77 8.99 -10.43 12.12
CA ILE A 77 9.39 -9.40 11.16
C ILE A 77 8.32 -8.31 11.13
N HIS A 78 8.40 -7.34 12.05
CA HIS A 78 7.41 -6.27 12.21
C HIS A 78 7.78 -4.97 11.49
N ASP A 79 9.03 -4.78 11.08
CA ASP A 79 9.58 -3.49 10.66
C ASP A 79 8.96 -2.94 9.36
N HIS A 80 8.43 -3.80 8.51
CA HIS A 80 7.95 -3.42 7.18
C HIS A 80 6.42 -3.26 7.08
N VAL A 81 5.65 -3.89 7.97
CA VAL A 81 4.18 -3.87 7.87
C VAL A 81 3.58 -2.48 8.07
N GLY A 82 4.29 -1.59 8.78
CA GLY A 82 3.90 -0.18 8.87
C GLY A 82 4.05 0.56 7.54
N ILE A 83 5.08 0.24 6.75
CA ILE A 83 5.22 0.77 5.39
C ILE A 83 4.09 0.25 4.50
N ASP A 84 3.74 -1.04 4.63
CA ASP A 84 2.62 -1.62 3.90
C ASP A 84 1.32 -0.86 4.20
N LEU A 85 1.03 -0.60 5.48
CA LEU A 85 -0.18 0.12 5.90
C LEU A 85 -0.29 1.50 5.24
N VAL A 86 0.80 2.28 5.32
CA VAL A 86 0.84 3.63 4.71
C VAL A 86 0.71 3.53 3.20
N ALA A 87 1.44 2.61 2.55
CA ALA A 87 1.41 2.44 1.10
C ALA A 87 0.01 2.13 0.57
N MET A 88 -0.73 1.23 1.24
CA MET A 88 -2.09 0.89 0.84
C MET A 88 -3.00 2.11 0.84
N CYS A 89 -2.88 2.98 1.83
CA CYS A 89 -3.69 4.20 1.91
C CYS A 89 -3.22 5.31 0.94
N VAL A 90 -1.92 5.65 0.94
CA VAL A 90 -1.46 6.83 0.19
C VAL A 90 -1.40 6.59 -1.33
N ASN A 91 -1.21 5.35 -1.77
CA ASN A 91 -1.29 5.02 -3.19
C ASN A 91 -2.73 5.21 -3.72
N ASP A 92 -3.74 4.95 -2.91
CA ASP A 92 -5.14 5.19 -3.26
C ASP A 92 -5.51 6.69 -3.26
N LEU A 93 -4.80 7.52 -2.48
CA LEU A 93 -4.93 8.98 -2.58
C LEU A 93 -4.37 9.50 -3.90
N VAL A 94 -3.16 9.07 -4.24
CA VAL A 94 -2.44 9.64 -5.39
C VAL A 94 -3.06 9.28 -6.73
N VAL A 95 -3.78 8.15 -6.85
CA VAL A 95 -4.53 7.82 -8.07
C VAL A 95 -5.72 8.75 -8.33
N GLN A 96 -6.17 9.49 -7.31
CA GLN A 96 -7.16 10.56 -7.44
C GLN A 96 -6.53 11.94 -7.76
N GLY A 97 -5.21 12.01 -7.91
CA GLY A 97 -4.46 13.26 -8.07
C GLY A 97 -4.16 13.99 -6.76
N ALA A 98 -4.50 13.38 -5.61
CA ALA A 98 -4.33 14.00 -4.31
C ALA A 98 -2.93 13.79 -3.73
N ALA A 99 -2.33 14.87 -3.23
CA ALA A 99 -1.11 14.79 -2.42
C ALA A 99 -1.48 14.34 -1.00
N PRO A 100 -0.87 13.28 -0.44
CA PRO A 100 -1.05 12.90 0.95
C PRO A 100 -0.65 14.06 1.88
N LEU A 101 -1.45 14.32 2.91
CA LEU A 101 -1.22 15.39 3.88
C LEU A 101 -0.86 14.82 5.25
N PHE A 102 -1.74 13.98 5.78
CA PHE A 102 -1.54 13.36 7.07
C PHE A 102 -2.12 11.94 7.14
N PHE A 103 -1.61 11.21 8.10
CA PHE A 103 -1.92 9.80 8.36
C PHE A 103 -2.24 9.61 9.84
N LEU A 104 -3.20 8.71 10.11
CA LEU A 104 -3.52 8.18 11.43
C LEU A 104 -3.55 6.66 11.35
N ASP A 105 -3.13 5.99 12.43
CA ASP A 105 -3.18 4.54 12.53
C ASP A 105 -4.05 4.07 13.68
N TYR A 106 -4.54 2.85 13.58
CA TYR A 106 -5.17 2.11 14.65
C TYR A 106 -4.44 0.79 14.82
N PHE A 107 -3.81 0.61 15.98
CA PHE A 107 -3.12 -0.61 16.37
C PHE A 107 -3.96 -1.33 17.43
N ALA A 108 -4.50 -2.50 17.10
CA ALA A 108 -5.29 -3.32 18.01
C ALA A 108 -4.58 -4.63 18.32
N THR A 109 -4.52 -5.02 19.59
CA THR A 109 -3.81 -6.23 20.03
C THR A 109 -4.50 -6.91 21.21
N GLY A 110 -4.20 -8.18 21.46
CA GLY A 110 -4.68 -8.90 22.65
C GLY A 110 -3.96 -8.50 23.92
N ALA A 111 -2.66 -8.19 23.81
CA ALA A 111 -1.81 -7.65 24.88
C ALA A 111 -0.68 -6.86 24.23
N LEU A 112 -0.38 -5.68 24.76
CA LEU A 112 0.61 -4.78 24.17
C LEU A 112 2.04 -5.25 24.41
N ASP A 113 2.74 -5.59 23.32
CA ASP A 113 4.19 -5.67 23.27
C ASP A 113 4.72 -4.33 22.75
N VAL A 114 5.32 -3.55 23.65
CA VAL A 114 5.80 -2.18 23.37
C VAL A 114 6.88 -2.20 22.29
N ASP A 115 7.77 -3.19 22.28
CA ASP A 115 8.87 -3.26 21.31
C ASP A 115 8.36 -3.63 19.91
N ALA A 116 7.46 -4.59 19.80
CA ALA A 116 6.82 -4.95 18.52
C ALA A 116 5.99 -3.77 17.98
N ALA A 117 5.16 -3.15 18.82
CA ALA A 117 4.35 -1.98 18.43
C ALA A 117 5.22 -0.80 17.97
N LYS A 118 6.31 -0.51 18.69
CA LYS A 118 7.27 0.54 18.31
C LYS A 118 7.91 0.27 16.94
N ARG A 119 8.26 -0.99 16.63
CA ARG A 119 8.80 -1.37 15.31
C ARG A 119 7.78 -1.17 14.21
N VAL A 120 6.52 -1.56 14.44
CA VAL A 120 5.41 -1.30 13.50
C VAL A 120 5.24 0.19 13.24
N ILE A 121 5.16 1.00 14.31
CA ILE A 121 4.96 2.46 14.18
C ILE A 121 6.18 3.15 13.56
N ALA A 122 7.39 2.63 13.78
CA ALA A 122 8.58 3.09 13.07
C ALA A 122 8.46 2.85 11.54
N GLY A 123 7.91 1.70 11.14
CA GLY A 123 7.56 1.41 9.75
C GLY A 123 6.51 2.37 9.19
N ILE A 124 5.47 2.71 9.98
CA ILE A 124 4.46 3.71 9.61
C ILE A 124 5.12 5.09 9.38
N ALA A 125 5.96 5.52 10.31
CA ALA A 125 6.67 6.80 10.18
C ALA A 125 7.59 6.82 8.94
N GLU A 126 8.25 5.71 8.63
CA GLU A 126 9.06 5.59 7.41
C GLU A 126 8.21 5.67 6.15
N GLY A 127 7.09 4.93 6.10
CA GLY A 127 6.12 5.04 5.01
C GLY A 127 5.60 6.46 4.81
N CYS A 128 5.30 7.16 5.90
CA CYS A 128 4.89 8.57 5.88
C CYS A 128 5.97 9.49 5.28
N LYS A 129 7.25 9.30 5.63
CA LYS A 129 8.36 10.05 5.02
C LYS A 129 8.51 9.78 3.53
N LEU A 130 8.38 8.51 3.11
CA LEU A 130 8.42 8.13 1.69
C LEU A 130 7.29 8.79 0.89
N ALA A 131 6.11 8.94 1.52
CA ALA A 131 4.92 9.55 0.92
C ALA A 131 4.86 11.08 1.06
N ASP A 132 5.82 11.71 1.75
CA ASP A 132 5.73 13.13 2.17
C ASP A 132 4.40 13.42 2.91
N CYS A 133 4.05 12.56 3.85
CA CYS A 133 2.82 12.56 4.63
C CYS A 133 3.17 12.66 6.13
N ALA A 134 2.41 13.41 6.92
CA ALA A 134 2.69 13.54 8.35
C ALA A 134 1.92 12.50 9.17
N LEU A 135 2.60 11.75 10.02
CA LEU A 135 1.95 10.94 11.06
C LEU A 135 1.53 11.88 12.20
N VAL A 136 0.24 12.18 12.30
CA VAL A 136 -0.28 13.22 13.20
C VAL A 136 -1.05 12.68 14.40
N GLY A 137 -1.34 11.38 14.43
CA GLY A 137 -2.09 10.73 15.49
C GLY A 137 -2.26 9.25 15.22
N GLY A 138 -2.95 8.60 16.10
CA GLY A 138 -3.31 7.19 16.04
C GLY A 138 -3.96 6.75 17.35
N GLU A 139 -4.29 5.48 17.43
CA GLU A 139 -4.85 4.83 18.62
C GLU A 139 -4.19 3.47 18.82
N THR A 140 -3.93 3.12 20.07
CA THR A 140 -3.47 1.79 20.46
C THR A 140 -4.46 1.19 21.44
N ALA A 141 -5.04 0.04 21.08
CA ALA A 141 -6.06 -0.62 21.88
C ALA A 141 -5.63 -2.02 22.28
N GLU A 142 -5.59 -2.27 23.60
CA GLU A 142 -5.52 -3.62 24.14
C GLU A 142 -6.94 -4.18 24.27
N MET A 143 -7.21 -5.29 23.57
CA MET A 143 -8.52 -5.93 23.54
C MET A 143 -8.39 -7.42 23.89
N PRO A 144 -8.13 -7.74 25.18
CA PRO A 144 -8.00 -9.11 25.64
C PRO A 144 -9.30 -9.89 25.37
N GLY A 145 -9.17 -11.08 24.78
CA GLY A 145 -10.31 -11.92 24.39
C GLY A 145 -10.86 -11.67 22.97
N MET A 146 -10.55 -10.53 22.34
CA MET A 146 -10.81 -10.31 20.90
C MET A 146 -9.64 -10.75 20.04
N TYR A 147 -8.42 -10.43 20.45
CA TYR A 147 -7.18 -10.92 19.83
C TYR A 147 -6.48 -11.90 20.76
N ALA A 148 -5.81 -12.90 20.18
CA ALA A 148 -4.93 -13.77 20.93
C ALA A 148 -3.69 -13.00 21.39
N HIS A 149 -3.01 -13.52 22.44
CA HIS A 149 -1.75 -12.96 22.88
C HIS A 149 -0.71 -13.01 21.74
N GLY A 150 -0.08 -11.86 21.45
CA GLY A 150 0.86 -11.71 20.33
C GLY A 150 0.23 -11.40 18.97
N ASP A 151 -1.09 -11.58 18.82
CA ASP A 151 -1.80 -11.14 17.61
C ASP A 151 -2.09 -9.65 17.67
N TYR A 152 -1.99 -8.99 16.51
CA TYR A 152 -2.40 -7.60 16.34
C TYR A 152 -3.01 -7.37 14.95
N ASP A 153 -3.78 -6.29 14.83
CA ASP A 153 -4.33 -5.81 13.58
C ASP A 153 -4.02 -4.33 13.40
N LEU A 154 -3.98 -3.89 12.16
CA LEU A 154 -3.63 -2.53 11.77
C LEU A 154 -4.68 -1.97 10.82
N ALA A 155 -5.14 -0.76 11.12
CA ALA A 155 -5.90 0.05 10.17
C ALA A 155 -5.24 1.41 10.01
N GLY A 156 -5.16 1.89 8.76
CA GLY A 156 -4.65 3.20 8.41
C GLY A 156 -5.77 4.09 7.89
N PHE A 157 -5.66 5.37 8.20
CA PHE A 157 -6.52 6.41 7.66
C PHE A 157 -5.65 7.55 7.16
N SER A 158 -5.78 7.87 5.88
CA SER A 158 -5.00 8.91 5.22
C SER A 158 -5.91 9.98 4.63
N VAL A 159 -5.50 11.23 4.77
CA VAL A 159 -6.15 12.37 4.12
C VAL A 159 -5.15 13.06 3.22
N GLY A 160 -5.58 13.31 2.00
CA GLY A 160 -4.86 14.09 1.00
C GLY A 160 -5.73 15.21 0.45
N ALA A 161 -5.14 16.04 -0.38
CA ALA A 161 -5.87 17.07 -1.12
C ALA A 161 -5.34 17.22 -2.55
N ALA A 162 -6.24 17.58 -3.44
CA ALA A 162 -5.94 18.04 -4.78
C ALA A 162 -6.65 19.38 -5.02
N GLU A 163 -6.09 20.26 -5.86
CA GLU A 163 -6.84 21.38 -6.37
C GLU A 163 -8.04 20.88 -7.18
N ARG A 164 -9.18 21.55 -7.10
CA ARG A 164 -10.45 21.11 -7.73
C ARG A 164 -10.33 20.82 -9.23
N ASN A 165 -9.48 21.56 -9.92
CA ASN A 165 -9.23 21.39 -11.36
C ASN A 165 -8.12 20.38 -11.70
N ALA A 166 -7.55 19.73 -10.69
CA ALA A 166 -6.47 18.75 -10.83
C ALA A 166 -6.85 17.34 -10.36
N LEU A 167 -8.14 17.05 -10.23
CA LEU A 167 -8.62 15.71 -9.88
C LEU A 167 -8.45 14.73 -11.05
N LEU A 168 -8.14 13.46 -10.74
CA LEU A 168 -8.08 12.35 -11.68
C LEU A 168 -9.26 11.38 -11.50
N PRO A 169 -9.68 10.64 -12.54
CA PRO A 169 -9.19 10.68 -13.93
C PRO A 169 -9.72 11.90 -14.71
N VAL A 170 -8.98 12.32 -15.74
CA VAL A 170 -9.36 13.44 -16.60
C VAL A 170 -9.09 13.13 -18.07
N ASN A 171 -10.11 13.34 -18.94
CA ASN A 171 -10.00 13.21 -20.40
C ASN A 171 -9.37 11.89 -20.89
N VAL A 172 -9.61 10.78 -20.18
CA VAL A 172 -9.22 9.45 -20.64
C VAL A 172 -10.04 9.06 -21.87
N ALA A 173 -9.39 8.54 -22.90
CA ALA A 173 -10.03 8.19 -24.16
C ALA A 173 -9.42 6.92 -24.78
N PRO A 174 -10.16 6.21 -25.65
CA PRO A 174 -9.61 5.11 -26.43
C PRO A 174 -8.36 5.55 -27.23
N GLY A 175 -7.34 4.69 -27.23
CA GLY A 175 -6.03 4.95 -27.81
C GLY A 175 -5.00 5.53 -26.83
N ASP A 176 -5.41 6.02 -25.66
CA ASP A 176 -4.46 6.47 -24.64
C ASP A 176 -3.56 5.30 -24.19
N ALA A 177 -2.26 5.58 -24.06
CA ALA A 177 -1.29 4.59 -23.61
C ALA A 177 -1.45 4.31 -22.12
N ILE A 178 -1.29 3.05 -21.75
CA ILE A 178 -1.26 2.57 -20.37
C ILE A 178 0.18 2.14 -20.07
N LEU A 179 0.85 2.87 -19.17
CA LEU A 179 2.14 2.48 -18.63
C LEU A 179 1.95 1.72 -17.31
N ALA A 180 2.97 0.97 -16.93
CA ALA A 180 3.05 0.30 -15.63
C ALA A 180 4.30 0.73 -14.86
N LEU A 181 4.16 0.82 -13.55
CA LEU A 181 5.27 0.84 -12.61
C LEU A 181 5.36 -0.53 -11.92
N PRO A 182 6.57 -1.11 -11.85
CA PRO A 182 6.75 -2.44 -11.28
C PRO A 182 6.43 -2.47 -9.78
N SER A 183 5.88 -3.59 -9.32
CA SER A 183 5.74 -3.88 -7.90
C SER A 183 7.06 -4.36 -7.28
N SER A 184 7.20 -4.24 -5.97
CA SER A 184 8.33 -4.80 -5.20
C SER A 184 8.18 -6.30 -4.88
N GLY A 185 7.01 -6.86 -5.14
CA GLY A 185 6.61 -8.22 -4.81
C GLY A 185 5.10 -8.32 -4.63
N VAL A 186 4.67 -9.17 -3.72
CA VAL A 186 3.23 -9.44 -3.47
C VAL A 186 2.48 -8.22 -2.94
N HIS A 187 3.21 -7.25 -2.37
CA HIS A 187 2.65 -6.11 -1.64
C HIS A 187 1.88 -6.56 -0.38
N SER A 188 0.59 -6.17 -0.23
CA SER A 188 -0.23 -6.53 0.92
C SER A 188 -1.53 -7.26 0.55
N ASN A 189 -1.62 -7.79 -0.67
CA ASN A 189 -2.82 -8.45 -1.16
C ASN A 189 -2.58 -9.94 -1.46
N GLY A 190 -3.62 -10.74 -1.33
CA GLY A 190 -3.58 -12.16 -1.69
C GLY A 190 -2.90 -13.07 -0.66
N PHE A 191 -2.54 -12.59 0.53
CA PHE A 191 -1.78 -13.36 1.52
C PHE A 191 -2.53 -14.56 2.10
N SER A 192 -3.84 -14.60 2.04
CA SER A 192 -4.60 -15.81 2.39
C SER A 192 -4.29 -16.95 1.41
N LEU A 193 -4.18 -16.65 0.10
CA LEU A 193 -3.76 -17.61 -0.92
C LEU A 193 -2.28 -17.97 -0.78
N VAL A 194 -1.39 -16.99 -0.55
CA VAL A 194 0.03 -17.25 -0.26
C VAL A 194 0.18 -18.26 0.86
N ARG A 195 -0.46 -18.02 2.00
CA ARG A 195 -0.39 -18.92 3.16
C ARG A 195 -0.92 -20.31 2.85
N ARG A 196 -1.96 -20.41 2.06
CA ARG A 196 -2.53 -21.70 1.62
C ARG A 196 -1.54 -22.44 0.70
N ILE A 197 -0.95 -21.77 -0.29
CA ILE A 197 0.04 -22.34 -1.21
C ILE A 197 1.22 -22.94 -0.43
N PHE A 198 1.77 -22.16 0.51
CA PHE A 198 2.92 -22.59 1.31
C PHE A 198 2.57 -23.78 2.21
N ALA A 199 1.42 -23.74 2.87
CA ALA A 199 0.96 -24.84 3.73
C ALA A 199 0.75 -26.15 2.92
N ASP A 200 0.08 -26.08 1.77
CA ASP A 200 -0.20 -27.23 0.92
C ASP A 200 1.08 -27.82 0.30
N ALA A 201 2.10 -26.98 0.03
CA ALA A 201 3.42 -27.39 -0.44
C ALA A 201 4.35 -27.89 0.67
N GLY A 202 3.93 -27.85 1.94
CA GLY A 202 4.79 -28.21 3.08
C GLY A 202 5.95 -27.25 3.31
N LEU A 203 5.85 -26.00 2.81
CA LEU A 203 6.86 -24.96 2.99
C LEU A 203 6.59 -24.16 4.28
N SER A 204 7.65 -23.82 4.99
CA SER A 204 7.63 -22.91 6.13
C SER A 204 8.15 -21.51 5.72
N TRP A 205 8.00 -20.53 6.61
CA TRP A 205 8.56 -19.19 6.39
C TRP A 205 10.09 -19.16 6.39
N ASP A 206 10.75 -20.18 6.95
CA ASP A 206 12.20 -20.37 6.93
C ASP A 206 12.69 -21.18 5.73
N SER A 207 11.78 -21.74 4.92
CA SER A 207 12.16 -22.46 3.71
C SER A 207 12.94 -21.55 2.77
N GLU A 208 14.07 -22.06 2.27
CA GLU A 208 14.83 -21.39 1.22
C GLU A 208 14.08 -21.52 -0.11
N ILE A 209 13.77 -20.37 -0.69
CA ILE A 209 13.15 -20.25 -2.02
C ILE A 209 14.07 -19.39 -2.92
N LEU A 210 13.66 -18.99 -4.05
CA LEU A 210 14.25 -17.97 -4.96
C LEU A 210 15.70 -17.53 -4.66
N GLY A 211 16.66 -18.34 -5.09
CA GLY A 211 18.10 -18.04 -4.93
C GLY A 211 18.63 -18.15 -3.50
N GLY A 212 18.01 -19.02 -2.68
CA GLY A 212 18.45 -19.27 -1.30
C GLY A 212 17.95 -18.25 -0.28
N LYS A 213 17.05 -17.34 -0.65
CA LYS A 213 16.39 -16.42 0.29
C LYS A 213 15.30 -17.14 1.07
N ARG A 214 15.15 -16.82 2.36
CA ARG A 214 14.05 -17.35 3.16
C ARG A 214 12.70 -16.82 2.63
N ALA A 215 11.68 -17.65 2.66
CA ALA A 215 10.32 -17.30 2.25
C ALA A 215 9.82 -16.03 2.95
N ALA A 216 10.03 -15.91 4.26
CA ALA A 216 9.69 -14.72 5.03
C ALA A 216 10.33 -13.44 4.46
N GLU A 217 11.60 -13.47 4.11
CA GLU A 217 12.30 -12.29 3.57
C GLU A 217 11.72 -11.81 2.24
N VAL A 218 11.37 -12.75 1.37
CA VAL A 218 10.75 -12.45 0.07
C VAL A 218 9.33 -11.89 0.25
N LEU A 219 8.52 -12.56 1.09
CA LEU A 219 7.11 -12.23 1.28
C LEU A 219 6.90 -10.97 2.12
N MET A 220 7.81 -10.67 3.05
CA MET A 220 7.75 -9.47 3.88
C MET A 220 8.35 -8.23 3.22
N THR A 221 8.79 -8.32 1.95
CA THR A 221 9.13 -7.12 1.17
C THR A 221 7.97 -6.12 1.21
N PRO A 222 8.23 -4.84 1.60
CA PRO A 222 7.15 -3.88 1.77
C PRO A 222 6.51 -3.45 0.46
N THR A 223 5.25 -3.08 0.53
CA THR A 223 4.49 -2.45 -0.56
C THR A 223 5.18 -1.16 -0.98
N ARG A 224 5.33 -0.99 -2.27
CA ARG A 224 5.96 0.19 -2.84
C ARG A 224 5.05 1.41 -2.76
N ILE A 225 5.62 2.56 -2.40
CA ILE A 225 4.94 3.86 -2.37
C ILE A 225 5.25 4.62 -3.67
N TYR A 226 4.21 4.96 -4.44
CA TYR A 226 4.32 5.59 -5.76
C TYR A 226 4.02 7.10 -5.74
N VAL A 227 3.83 7.69 -4.58
CA VAL A 227 3.35 9.08 -4.42
C VAL A 227 4.21 10.09 -5.17
N ARG A 228 5.52 10.10 -4.95
CA ARG A 228 6.41 11.11 -5.53
C ARG A 228 6.46 11.09 -7.06
N PRO A 229 6.72 9.95 -7.73
CA PRO A 229 6.73 9.90 -9.19
C PRO A 229 5.35 10.20 -9.80
N MET A 230 4.27 9.78 -9.13
CA MET A 230 2.90 10.05 -9.58
C MET A 230 2.57 11.53 -9.55
N LEU A 231 2.84 12.22 -8.43
CA LEU A 231 2.59 13.65 -8.30
C LEU A 231 3.47 14.48 -9.26
N ALA A 232 4.72 14.06 -9.49
CA ALA A 232 5.60 14.71 -10.46
C ALA A 232 5.03 14.60 -11.89
N LEU A 233 4.57 13.41 -12.28
CA LEU A 233 3.98 13.17 -13.59
C LEU A 233 2.65 13.94 -13.75
N HIS A 234 1.82 13.96 -12.70
CA HIS A 234 0.56 14.70 -12.68
C HIS A 234 0.80 16.22 -12.81
N LYS A 235 1.75 16.78 -12.06
CA LYS A 235 2.14 18.18 -12.14
C LYS A 235 2.68 18.58 -13.52
N ALA A 236 3.32 17.64 -14.22
CA ALA A 236 3.79 17.85 -15.59
C ALA A 236 2.67 17.80 -16.64
N GLY A 237 1.40 17.50 -16.26
CA GLY A 237 0.27 17.38 -17.18
C GLY A 237 0.32 16.14 -18.06
N LEU A 238 1.12 15.13 -17.69
CA LEU A 238 1.31 13.91 -18.46
C LEU A 238 0.38 12.76 -18.02
N LEU A 239 -0.26 12.88 -16.84
CA LEU A 239 -1.13 11.85 -16.28
C LEU A 239 -2.60 12.19 -16.50
N LYS A 240 -3.36 11.26 -17.07
CA LYS A 240 -4.81 11.33 -17.26
C LYS A 240 -5.60 10.52 -16.25
N GLY A 241 -5.03 9.41 -15.78
CA GLY A 241 -5.64 8.52 -14.81
C GLY A 241 -4.64 7.48 -14.33
N ALA A 242 -4.97 6.82 -13.22
CA ALA A 242 -4.13 5.79 -12.65
C ALA A 242 -4.94 4.79 -11.84
N ALA A 243 -4.41 3.56 -11.66
CA ALA A 243 -4.99 2.59 -10.76
C ALA A 243 -3.90 1.91 -9.94
N HIS A 244 -4.08 1.87 -8.62
CA HIS A 244 -3.30 1.07 -7.70
C HIS A 244 -3.74 -0.39 -7.81
N ILE A 245 -2.82 -1.30 -8.11
CA ILE A 245 -3.14 -2.70 -8.35
C ILE A 245 -3.05 -3.49 -7.05
N THR A 246 -4.20 -3.72 -6.46
CA THR A 246 -4.42 -4.40 -5.18
C THR A 246 -5.21 -5.70 -5.37
N GLY A 247 -6.00 -6.12 -4.39
CA GLY A 247 -6.93 -7.25 -4.52
C GLY A 247 -7.90 -7.02 -5.68
N GLY A 248 -8.14 -8.06 -6.47
CA GLY A 248 -8.82 -7.98 -7.76
C GLY A 248 -7.85 -7.88 -8.96
N GLY A 249 -6.57 -7.61 -8.71
CA GLY A 249 -5.51 -7.54 -9.73
C GLY A 249 -5.77 -6.51 -10.82
N LEU A 250 -5.11 -6.65 -11.96
CA LEU A 250 -5.30 -5.76 -13.12
C LEU A 250 -6.76 -5.73 -13.60
N PRO A 251 -7.48 -6.88 -13.73
CA PRO A 251 -8.86 -6.86 -14.21
C PRO A 251 -9.84 -6.12 -13.31
N GLY A 252 -9.61 -6.13 -11.98
CA GLY A 252 -10.51 -5.51 -11.01
C GLY A 252 -10.20 -4.03 -10.72
N ASN A 253 -8.96 -3.59 -10.88
CA ASN A 253 -8.55 -2.24 -10.49
C ASN A 253 -8.43 -1.26 -11.67
N LEU A 254 -7.88 -1.67 -12.81
CA LEU A 254 -7.72 -0.79 -13.95
C LEU A 254 -9.04 -0.16 -14.44
N PRO A 255 -10.19 -0.87 -14.49
CA PRO A 255 -11.46 -0.29 -14.90
C PRO A 255 -11.92 0.91 -14.08
N ARG A 256 -11.48 1.02 -12.83
CA ARG A 256 -11.83 2.14 -11.92
C ARG A 256 -11.26 3.48 -12.37
N ALA A 257 -10.23 3.45 -13.23
CA ALA A 257 -9.61 4.64 -13.81
C ALA A 257 -10.10 4.94 -15.24
N LEU A 258 -11.02 4.12 -15.79
CA LEU A 258 -11.54 4.25 -17.14
C LEU A 258 -12.92 4.89 -17.15
N PRO A 259 -13.28 5.67 -18.19
CA PRO A 259 -14.63 6.14 -18.39
C PRO A 259 -15.61 4.98 -18.66
N GLU A 260 -16.89 5.24 -18.40
CA GLU A 260 -17.95 4.29 -18.77
C GLU A 260 -17.90 3.95 -20.27
N GLY A 261 -18.02 2.67 -20.58
CA GLY A 261 -17.95 2.15 -21.95
C GLY A 261 -16.53 1.88 -22.47
N CYS A 262 -15.49 2.32 -21.77
CA CYS A 262 -14.10 2.01 -22.12
C CYS A 262 -13.59 0.75 -21.41
N GLY A 263 -12.54 0.18 -21.99
CA GLY A 263 -11.78 -0.94 -21.42
C GLY A 263 -10.30 -0.79 -21.73
N ALA A 264 -9.56 -1.88 -21.65
CA ALA A 264 -8.13 -1.89 -21.93
C ALA A 264 -7.70 -3.19 -22.59
N THR A 265 -6.73 -3.11 -23.49
CA THR A 265 -5.94 -4.25 -23.97
C THR A 265 -4.53 -4.11 -23.42
N LEU A 266 -4.10 -5.13 -22.68
CA LEU A 266 -2.77 -5.21 -22.09
C LEU A 266 -1.98 -6.31 -22.80
N THR A 267 -0.69 -6.08 -23.03
CA THR A 267 0.16 -6.99 -23.81
C THR A 267 1.25 -7.60 -22.92
N GLY A 268 1.16 -8.89 -22.71
CA GLY A 268 2.18 -9.69 -22.05
C GLY A 268 3.18 -10.34 -23.01
N PRO A 269 4.21 -10.99 -22.50
CA PRO A 269 4.61 -10.99 -21.10
C PRO A 269 5.38 -9.72 -20.69
N TRP A 270 5.32 -9.38 -19.43
CA TRP A 270 6.16 -8.36 -18.81
C TRP A 270 7.03 -8.98 -17.71
N ALA A 271 8.11 -8.30 -17.33
CA ALA A 271 8.96 -8.72 -16.22
C ALA A 271 8.23 -8.58 -14.89
N MET A 272 8.24 -9.63 -14.08
CA MET A 272 7.64 -9.64 -12.75
C MET A 272 8.57 -10.28 -11.72
N PRO A 273 8.44 -9.96 -10.43
CA PRO A 273 9.14 -10.65 -9.35
C PRO A 273 8.90 -12.17 -9.42
N GLU A 274 9.98 -12.95 -9.28
CA GLU A 274 9.96 -14.43 -9.43
C GLU A 274 9.04 -15.13 -8.44
N ILE A 275 8.63 -14.45 -7.37
CA ILE A 275 7.67 -15.02 -6.41
C ILE A 275 6.32 -15.39 -7.06
N PHE A 276 5.89 -14.66 -8.09
CA PHE A 276 4.62 -14.96 -8.77
C PHE A 276 4.71 -16.25 -9.61
N PRO A 277 5.67 -16.41 -10.55
CA PRO A 277 5.86 -17.69 -11.22
C PRO A 277 6.13 -18.84 -10.25
N PHE A 278 6.91 -18.59 -9.17
CA PHE A 278 7.14 -19.60 -8.13
C PHE A 278 5.83 -20.10 -7.52
N MET A 279 4.96 -19.19 -7.07
CA MET A 279 3.66 -19.56 -6.47
C MET A 279 2.76 -20.28 -7.48
N ALA A 280 2.68 -19.78 -8.72
CA ALA A 280 1.89 -20.38 -9.78
C ALA A 280 2.29 -21.84 -10.02
N ARG A 281 3.58 -22.13 -10.15
CA ARG A 281 4.11 -23.49 -10.37
C ARG A 281 3.99 -24.39 -9.14
N THR A 282 4.17 -23.83 -7.93
CA THR A 282 4.15 -24.60 -6.68
C THR A 282 2.79 -25.22 -6.40
N ALA A 283 1.71 -24.52 -6.73
CA ALA A 283 0.34 -24.96 -6.43
C ALA A 283 -0.53 -25.11 -7.69
N ASP A 284 0.04 -25.11 -8.88
CA ASP A 284 -0.68 -25.17 -10.16
C ASP A 284 -1.83 -24.16 -10.23
N VAL A 285 -1.56 -22.92 -9.81
CA VAL A 285 -2.56 -21.85 -9.82
C VAL A 285 -2.72 -21.33 -11.25
N ALA A 286 -3.95 -21.35 -11.76
CA ALA A 286 -4.24 -20.87 -13.10
C ALA A 286 -3.84 -19.40 -13.30
N PRO A 287 -3.31 -19.03 -14.49
CA PRO A 287 -2.90 -17.65 -14.79
C PRO A 287 -3.97 -16.61 -14.50
N GLU A 288 -5.22 -16.90 -14.82
CA GLU A 288 -6.37 -16.03 -14.59
C GLU A 288 -6.60 -15.76 -13.10
N GLU A 289 -6.42 -16.78 -12.25
CA GLU A 289 -6.54 -16.65 -10.80
C GLU A 289 -5.36 -15.85 -10.24
N MET A 290 -4.13 -16.07 -10.72
CA MET A 290 -2.97 -15.25 -10.35
C MET A 290 -3.21 -13.78 -10.66
N LEU A 291 -3.70 -13.47 -11.87
CA LEU A 291 -4.00 -12.09 -12.32
C LEU A 291 -5.19 -11.48 -11.59
N ARG A 292 -6.10 -12.27 -11.04
CA ARG A 292 -7.26 -11.81 -10.26
C ARG A 292 -6.91 -11.53 -8.80
N VAL A 293 -5.96 -12.27 -8.23
CA VAL A 293 -5.63 -12.17 -6.81
C VAL A 293 -4.46 -11.22 -6.57
N PHE A 294 -3.46 -11.22 -7.45
CA PHE A 294 -2.19 -10.55 -7.25
C PHE A 294 -1.95 -9.43 -8.28
N ASN A 295 -1.02 -8.54 -7.93
CA ASN A 295 -0.54 -7.49 -8.84
C ASN A 295 0.33 -8.04 -9.99
N CYS A 296 0.85 -9.24 -9.88
CA CYS A 296 1.69 -9.93 -10.88
C CYS A 296 2.79 -9.05 -11.49
N GLY A 297 3.48 -8.27 -10.64
CA GLY A 297 4.58 -7.41 -11.05
C GLY A 297 4.18 -5.99 -11.45
N VAL A 298 2.90 -5.66 -11.54
CA VAL A 298 2.38 -4.33 -11.84
C VAL A 298 1.78 -3.73 -10.58
N GLY A 299 2.48 -2.81 -9.92
CA GLY A 299 1.95 -2.19 -8.70
C GLY A 299 1.07 -0.98 -8.96
N MET A 300 1.32 -0.26 -10.08
CA MET A 300 0.57 0.93 -10.48
C MET A 300 0.42 0.98 -11.99
N THR A 301 -0.77 1.27 -12.49
CA THR A 301 -0.99 1.60 -13.91
C THR A 301 -1.23 3.09 -14.08
N LEU A 302 -0.73 3.64 -15.20
CA LEU A 302 -0.76 5.06 -15.52
C LEU A 302 -1.34 5.25 -16.92
N ILE A 303 -2.43 5.98 -17.06
CA ILE A 303 -2.98 6.38 -18.33
C ILE A 303 -2.40 7.77 -18.66
N VAL A 304 -1.70 7.90 -19.78
CA VAL A 304 -0.86 9.06 -20.05
C VAL A 304 -1.20 9.75 -21.37
N THR A 305 -0.89 11.05 -21.46
CA THR A 305 -1.08 11.86 -22.67
C THR A 305 -0.03 11.56 -23.75
N ASP A 306 1.21 11.32 -23.30
CA ASP A 306 2.37 11.05 -24.15
C ASP A 306 3.23 9.99 -23.44
N ALA A 307 3.27 8.80 -24.04
CA ALA A 307 3.97 7.65 -23.45
C ALA A 307 5.50 7.85 -23.38
N GLU A 308 6.10 8.47 -24.41
CA GLU A 308 7.55 8.68 -24.44
C GLU A 308 7.98 9.72 -23.42
N ALA A 309 7.28 10.87 -23.37
CA ALA A 309 7.55 11.91 -22.39
C ALA A 309 7.31 11.42 -20.95
N ALA A 310 6.23 10.67 -20.72
CA ALA A 310 5.93 10.11 -19.40
C ALA A 310 6.97 9.08 -18.95
N MET A 311 7.39 8.16 -19.84
CA MET A 311 8.46 7.21 -19.54
C MET A 311 9.78 7.90 -19.27
N ALA A 312 10.13 8.95 -20.03
CA ALA A 312 11.35 9.73 -19.82
C ALA A 312 11.34 10.42 -18.45
N ALA A 313 10.21 11.07 -18.08
CA ALA A 313 10.05 11.72 -16.77
C ALA A 313 10.13 10.72 -15.61
N LEU A 314 9.49 9.57 -15.72
CA LEU A 314 9.53 8.50 -14.72
C LEU A 314 10.94 7.92 -14.56
N ARG A 315 11.66 7.66 -15.66
CA ARG A 315 13.05 7.19 -15.62
C ARG A 315 13.98 8.23 -14.98
N ALA A 316 13.78 9.49 -15.26
CA ALA A 316 14.53 10.58 -14.61
C ALA A 316 14.26 10.65 -13.08
N ALA A 317 13.08 10.21 -12.63
CA ALA A 317 12.74 10.04 -11.22
C ALA A 317 13.24 8.72 -10.59
N GLY A 318 14.01 7.90 -11.33
CA GLY A 318 14.54 6.63 -10.86
C GLY A 318 13.58 5.44 -10.99
N GLU A 319 12.48 5.62 -11.71
CA GLU A 319 11.50 4.57 -11.97
C GLU A 319 11.88 3.70 -13.17
N ALA A 320 11.28 2.50 -13.25
CA ALA A 320 11.45 1.57 -14.37
C ALA A 320 10.08 1.34 -15.08
N PRO A 321 9.49 2.38 -15.70
CA PRO A 321 8.21 2.24 -16.36
C PRO A 321 8.33 1.41 -17.63
N PHE A 322 7.25 0.70 -17.97
CA PHE A 322 7.12 0.02 -19.24
C PHE A 322 5.71 0.24 -19.83
N LEU A 323 5.62 0.14 -21.16
CA LEU A 323 4.35 0.18 -21.85
C LEU A 323 3.61 -1.13 -21.58
N LEU A 324 2.41 -1.05 -21.00
CA LEU A 324 1.60 -2.20 -20.64
C LEU A 324 0.49 -2.45 -21.68
N GLY A 325 -0.05 -1.40 -22.30
CA GLY A 325 -1.14 -1.52 -23.26
C GLY A 325 -1.78 -0.18 -23.60
N HIS A 326 -3.06 -0.22 -23.94
CA HIS A 326 -3.82 0.97 -24.32
C HIS A 326 -5.30 0.86 -23.91
N VAL A 327 -5.93 2.00 -23.77
CA VAL A 327 -7.38 2.14 -23.55
C VAL A 327 -8.14 1.79 -24.83
N THR A 328 -9.26 1.07 -24.70
CA THR A 328 -10.12 0.65 -25.82
C THR A 328 -11.54 1.23 -25.70
N ASP A 329 -12.27 1.22 -26.80
CA ASP A 329 -13.68 1.64 -26.91
C ASP A 329 -14.67 0.52 -26.53
N LYS A 330 -14.20 -0.59 -25.96
CA LYS A 330 -15.01 -1.72 -25.51
C LYS A 330 -14.76 -1.99 -24.04
N PRO A 331 -15.80 -2.17 -23.22
CA PRO A 331 -15.63 -2.49 -21.80
C PRO A 331 -14.84 -3.79 -21.56
N GLY A 332 -14.14 -3.83 -20.43
CA GLY A 332 -13.38 -4.98 -19.96
C GLY A 332 -11.87 -4.81 -20.14
N VAL A 333 -11.13 -5.67 -19.46
CA VAL A 333 -9.67 -5.74 -19.53
C VAL A 333 -9.27 -7.05 -20.18
N VAL A 334 -8.66 -6.96 -21.36
CA VAL A 334 -8.11 -8.10 -22.10
C VAL A 334 -6.60 -8.13 -21.86
N ILE A 335 -6.07 -9.27 -21.44
CA ILE A 335 -4.63 -9.47 -21.24
C ILE A 335 -4.17 -10.53 -22.25
N GLU A 336 -3.41 -10.10 -23.25
CA GLU A 336 -2.86 -10.97 -24.28
C GLU A 336 -1.58 -11.65 -23.78
N GLY A 337 -1.33 -12.90 -24.16
CA GLY A 337 -0.11 -13.64 -23.83
C GLY A 337 -0.05 -14.13 -22.37
N THR A 338 -1.20 -14.30 -21.72
CA THR A 338 -1.29 -14.75 -20.31
C THR A 338 -0.62 -16.11 -20.08
N GLU A 339 -0.66 -17.00 -21.09
CA GLU A 339 -0.03 -18.32 -21.05
C GLU A 339 1.51 -18.28 -20.89
N LYS A 340 2.14 -17.15 -21.20
CA LYS A 340 3.59 -16.94 -21.10
C LYS A 340 4.05 -16.20 -19.84
N LEU A 341 3.08 -15.64 -19.08
CA LEU A 341 3.41 -14.80 -17.92
C LEU A 341 4.07 -15.56 -16.77
N PHE A 342 3.72 -16.82 -16.59
CA PHE A 342 4.17 -17.64 -15.45
C PHE A 342 5.03 -18.85 -15.89
N ALA A 343 5.43 -18.90 -17.15
CA ALA A 343 6.21 -19.99 -17.74
C ALA A 343 7.64 -20.05 -17.18
#